data_ae8dab38f191def597ab8e0ff513ec55
#
_entry.id   ae8dab38f191def597ab8e0ff513ec55
#
_cell.length_a   1.000
_cell.length_b   1.000
_cell.length_c   1.000
_cell.angle_alpha   90.00
_cell.angle_beta   90.00
_cell.angle_gamma   90.00
#
_symmetry.space_group_name_H-M   'P 1'
#
loop_
_entity.id
_entity.type
_entity.pdbx_description
1 polymer ?
#
loop_
_entity_poly.entity_id
_entity_poly.type
_entity_poly.pdbx_seq_one_letter_code
_entity_poly.pdbx_strand_id
1 'polypeptide(L)'
;MVKKKFTFGVLTYNHELYIVEHLESIRFLIESFGADYDFCLVIADDCSRDNTIELVNRWLSVHGGLFHDVKILDHTVNNGTCFNYTRIWTHVEGELFKITAGDDVYSCVNIFEEAEQLGANDYFSGLPLLLIDGEIIKSPSTILHILASDVIYKDKPFMARLKNISSINTPNLFCNKKFFLNDELSAFINSYSVTEDFPMLVKTAELYGDVSFHQSSKVYVYYRRTSGSTYLVRGSDFDKDKLNIFNYMLSLEKSWFGRFLLKNRLYCYKRDDGILKKLLNLNYYVYLFRLMTRLVPTWKRYSESIPDVSSYKSHYEMVSKRASDFHAGHGKP
;
A
#
# COMPACT_ATOMS: atom_id res chain seq x y z
N MET A 1 -26.47 15.87 12.29
CA MET A 1 -26.10 14.45 12.07
C MET A 1 -24.78 14.19 12.80
N VAL A 2 -24.58 12.99 13.35
CA VAL A 2 -23.28 12.62 13.92
C VAL A 2 -22.34 12.37 12.73
N LYS A 3 -21.20 13.04 12.71
CA LYS A 3 -20.21 12.86 11.64
C LYS A 3 -19.57 11.46 11.73
N LYS A 4 -19.22 10.90 10.59
CA LYS A 4 -18.49 9.64 10.51
C LYS A 4 -17.02 9.85 10.88
N LYS A 5 -16.43 8.93 11.63
CA LYS A 5 -15.00 9.00 11.95
C LYS A 5 -14.15 8.38 10.85
N PHE A 6 -13.10 9.09 10.42
CA PHE A 6 -12.08 8.58 9.51
C PHE A 6 -10.69 8.76 10.13
N THR A 7 -9.88 7.70 10.15
CA THR A 7 -8.52 7.75 10.66
C THR A 7 -7.49 7.69 9.53
N PHE A 8 -6.64 8.71 9.45
CA PHE A 8 -5.42 8.66 8.66
C PHE A 8 -4.30 8.06 9.51
N GLY A 9 -3.74 6.94 9.06
CA GLY A 9 -2.54 6.33 9.64
C GLY A 9 -1.33 6.64 8.77
N VAL A 10 -0.25 7.14 9.35
CA VAL A 10 0.97 7.52 8.64
C VAL A 10 2.16 6.76 9.22
N LEU A 11 2.83 5.99 8.37
CA LEU A 11 4.10 5.34 8.69
C LEU A 11 5.24 6.24 8.27
N THR A 12 6.17 6.59 9.16
CA THR A 12 7.28 7.47 8.80
C THR A 12 8.60 7.02 9.40
N TYR A 13 9.67 7.19 8.61
CA TYR A 13 11.05 7.02 9.01
C TYR A 13 11.98 7.79 8.08
N ASN A 14 12.59 8.87 8.58
CA ASN A 14 13.47 9.77 7.82
C ASN A 14 12.80 10.31 6.54
N HIS A 15 11.62 10.89 6.67
CA HIS A 15 10.81 11.44 5.58
C HIS A 15 10.80 12.97 5.55
N GLU A 16 11.82 13.66 6.07
CA GLU A 16 11.87 15.15 6.10
C GLU A 16 11.65 15.81 4.74
N LEU A 17 12.07 15.15 3.65
CA LEU A 17 11.90 15.67 2.29
C LEU A 17 10.46 15.51 1.74
N TYR A 18 9.64 14.66 2.35
CA TYR A 18 8.39 14.20 1.77
C TYR A 18 7.16 14.42 2.66
N ILE A 19 7.36 14.41 3.98
CA ILE A 19 6.26 14.37 4.96
C ILE A 19 5.30 15.55 4.82
N VAL A 20 5.78 16.73 4.44
CA VAL A 20 4.91 17.91 4.25
C VAL A 20 4.02 17.75 3.02
N GLU A 21 4.53 17.19 1.91
CA GLU A 21 3.68 16.87 0.75
C GLU A 21 2.60 15.85 1.11
N HIS A 22 2.94 14.84 1.90
CA HIS A 22 1.98 13.87 2.41
C HIS A 22 0.86 14.54 3.21
N LEU A 23 1.22 15.37 4.18
CA LEU A 23 0.26 16.08 5.04
C LEU A 23 -0.60 17.09 4.26
N GLU A 24 -0.04 17.80 3.26
CA GLU A 24 -0.80 18.68 2.37
C GLU A 24 -1.79 17.90 1.49
N SER A 25 -1.46 16.68 1.12
CA SER A 25 -2.39 15.81 0.38
C SER A 25 -3.57 15.35 1.27
N ILE A 26 -3.33 15.07 2.56
CA ILE A 26 -4.39 14.81 3.54
C ILE A 26 -5.26 16.06 3.70
N ARG A 27 -4.64 17.23 3.87
CA ARG A 27 -5.37 18.51 3.95
C ARG A 27 -6.27 18.71 2.75
N PHE A 28 -5.76 18.47 1.54
CA PHE A 28 -6.56 18.58 0.32
C PHE A 28 -7.81 17.68 0.36
N LEU A 29 -7.66 16.42 0.77
CA LEU A 29 -8.78 15.48 0.87
C LEU A 29 -9.85 15.98 1.88
N ILE A 30 -9.41 16.45 3.05
CA ILE A 30 -10.29 16.99 4.09
C ILE A 30 -11.04 18.22 3.58
N GLU A 31 -10.33 19.19 2.98
CA GLU A 31 -10.93 20.43 2.46
C GLU A 31 -11.91 20.16 1.31
N SER A 32 -11.62 19.15 0.46
CA SER A 32 -12.42 18.85 -0.75
C SER A 32 -13.63 17.96 -0.48
N PHE A 33 -13.50 16.99 0.44
CA PHE A 33 -14.48 15.90 0.60
C PHE A 33 -14.89 15.63 2.04
N GLY A 34 -14.33 16.34 3.02
CA GLY A 34 -14.41 15.99 4.43
C GLY A 34 -15.62 16.50 5.19
N ALA A 35 -16.60 17.17 4.56
CA ALA A 35 -17.68 17.86 5.25
C ALA A 35 -18.47 17.00 6.26
N ASP A 36 -18.66 15.71 5.94
CA ASP A 36 -19.46 14.78 6.73
C ASP A 36 -18.64 13.88 7.69
N TYR A 37 -17.34 14.17 7.85
CA TYR A 37 -16.42 13.37 8.62
C TYR A 37 -15.75 14.13 9.76
N ASP A 38 -15.44 13.42 10.83
CA ASP A 38 -14.49 13.82 11.87
C ASP A 38 -13.20 13.02 11.69
N PHE A 39 -12.07 13.71 11.64
CA PHE A 39 -10.79 13.12 11.29
C PHE A 39 -9.91 12.88 12.50
N CYS A 40 -9.27 11.70 12.55
CA CYS A 40 -8.18 11.39 13.44
C CYS A 40 -6.89 11.19 12.62
N LEU A 41 -5.76 11.65 13.16
CA LEU A 41 -4.44 11.47 12.57
C LEU A 41 -3.57 10.65 13.54
N VAL A 42 -3.05 9.52 13.06
CA VAL A 42 -2.13 8.68 13.83
C VAL A 42 -0.84 8.56 13.04
N ILE A 43 0.25 9.14 13.56
CA ILE A 43 1.58 9.08 12.94
C ILE A 43 2.43 8.13 13.76
N ALA A 44 2.93 7.05 13.15
CA ALA A 44 3.88 6.13 13.75
C ALA A 44 5.27 6.38 13.18
N ASP A 45 6.14 6.98 13.99
CA ASP A 45 7.52 7.25 13.65
C ASP A 45 8.44 6.13 14.15
N ASP A 46 9.27 5.61 13.24
CA ASP A 46 10.20 4.52 13.53
C ASP A 46 11.58 5.02 13.95
N CYS A 47 11.63 5.99 14.87
CA CYS A 47 12.85 6.62 15.37
C CYS A 47 13.59 7.41 14.28
N SER A 48 12.91 8.35 13.60
CA SER A 48 13.52 9.26 12.63
C SER A 48 14.65 10.06 13.27
N ARG A 49 15.74 10.26 12.53
CA ARG A 49 16.94 11.00 12.95
C ARG A 49 17.11 12.33 12.21
N ASP A 50 16.25 12.58 11.25
CA ASP A 50 16.15 13.82 10.49
C ASP A 50 15.05 14.73 11.09
N ASN A 51 14.66 15.78 10.37
CA ASN A 51 13.67 16.74 10.84
C ASN A 51 12.22 16.29 10.64
N THR A 52 11.94 15.01 10.36
CA THR A 52 10.59 14.51 10.07
C THR A 52 9.58 14.92 11.13
N ILE A 53 9.84 14.61 12.42
CA ILE A 53 8.90 14.89 13.51
C ILE A 53 8.82 16.39 13.82
N GLU A 54 9.88 17.13 13.66
CA GLU A 54 9.85 18.60 13.78
C GLU A 54 8.92 19.20 12.73
N LEU A 55 9.03 18.78 11.47
CA LEU A 55 8.17 19.25 10.39
C LEU A 55 6.70 18.87 10.61
N VAL A 56 6.43 17.67 11.10
CA VAL A 56 5.07 17.23 11.50
C VAL A 56 4.51 18.19 12.57
N ASN A 57 5.24 18.44 13.65
CA ASN A 57 4.78 19.31 14.74
C ASN A 57 4.56 20.74 14.26
N ARG A 58 5.43 21.26 13.42
CA ARG A 58 5.27 22.60 12.81
C ARG A 58 4.03 22.67 11.93
N TRP A 59 3.81 21.67 11.09
CA TRP A 59 2.63 21.60 10.23
C TRP A 59 1.34 21.51 11.06
N LEU A 60 1.32 20.72 12.11
CA LEU A 60 0.21 20.58 13.05
C LEU A 60 -0.07 21.86 13.84
N SER A 61 0.93 22.68 14.14
CA SER A 61 0.72 23.97 14.80
C SER A 61 -0.13 24.92 13.96
N VAL A 62 -0.14 24.77 12.64
CA VAL A 62 -0.93 25.58 11.70
C VAL A 62 -2.24 24.89 11.31
N HIS A 63 -2.20 23.57 11.09
CA HIS A 63 -3.30 22.82 10.48
C HIS A 63 -3.92 21.77 11.42
N GLY A 64 -3.47 21.64 12.66
CA GLY A 64 -3.97 20.63 13.61
C GLY A 64 -5.48 20.72 13.87
N GLY A 65 -6.08 21.89 13.72
CA GLY A 65 -7.53 22.09 13.82
C GLY A 65 -8.38 21.33 12.77
N LEU A 66 -7.75 20.73 11.77
CA LEU A 66 -8.42 19.83 10.83
C LEU A 66 -8.82 18.49 11.47
N PHE A 67 -8.18 18.11 12.57
CA PHE A 67 -8.34 16.81 13.21
C PHE A 67 -9.03 16.95 14.56
N HIS A 68 -9.94 16.01 14.86
CA HIS A 68 -10.54 15.85 16.16
C HIS A 68 -9.53 15.33 17.19
N ASP A 69 -8.65 14.41 16.75
CA ASP A 69 -7.60 13.84 17.58
C ASP A 69 -6.33 13.60 16.76
N VAL A 70 -5.17 13.83 17.38
CA VAL A 70 -3.85 13.61 16.78
C VAL A 70 -3.00 12.80 17.75
N LYS A 71 -2.45 11.69 17.27
CA LYS A 71 -1.51 10.84 18.03
C LYS A 71 -0.20 10.70 17.27
N ILE A 72 0.90 11.08 17.90
CA ILE A 72 2.25 10.80 17.41
C ILE A 72 2.82 9.68 18.26
N LEU A 73 3.08 8.56 17.61
CA LEU A 73 3.59 7.34 18.21
C LEU A 73 5.08 7.25 17.87
N ASP A 74 5.90 7.90 18.65
CA ASP A 74 7.35 7.90 18.51
C ASP A 74 8.01 6.74 19.27
N HIS A 75 9.24 6.43 18.89
CA HIS A 75 10.09 5.42 19.49
C HIS A 75 11.51 5.91 19.70
N THR A 76 12.20 5.29 20.65
CA THR A 76 13.63 5.49 20.88
C THR A 76 14.51 4.51 20.08
N VAL A 77 13.91 3.50 19.46
CA VAL A 77 14.57 2.44 18.69
C VAL A 77 13.75 2.17 17.43
N ASN A 78 14.44 1.95 16.31
CA ASN A 78 13.79 1.50 15.07
C ASN A 78 13.33 0.05 15.23
N ASN A 79 12.01 -0.18 15.11
CA ASN A 79 11.38 -1.49 15.25
C ASN A 79 10.87 -2.07 13.92
N GLY A 80 11.02 -1.33 12.84
CA GLY A 80 10.60 -1.71 11.49
C GLY A 80 9.14 -1.35 11.16
N THR A 81 8.84 -1.37 9.87
CA THR A 81 7.55 -0.98 9.32
C THR A 81 6.41 -1.85 9.85
N CYS A 82 6.63 -3.17 9.95
CA CYS A 82 5.61 -4.11 10.38
C CYS A 82 5.09 -3.83 11.79
N PHE A 83 6.00 -3.53 12.73
CA PHE A 83 5.65 -3.17 14.09
C PHE A 83 4.85 -1.86 14.14
N ASN A 84 5.29 -0.84 13.44
CA ASN A 84 4.60 0.45 13.41
C ASN A 84 3.25 0.36 12.71
N TYR A 85 3.12 -0.48 11.68
CA TYR A 85 1.86 -0.74 11.01
C TYR A 85 0.80 -1.33 11.97
N THR A 86 1.15 -2.39 12.70
CA THR A 86 0.23 -3.00 13.68
C THR A 86 -0.04 -2.11 14.89
N ARG A 87 0.91 -1.27 15.27
CA ARG A 87 0.73 -0.29 16.33
C ARG A 87 -0.32 0.77 15.98
N ILE A 88 -0.40 1.22 14.74
CA ILE A 88 -1.47 2.12 14.30
C ILE A 88 -2.84 1.50 14.52
N TRP A 89 -3.00 0.17 14.32
CA TRP A 89 -4.29 -0.52 14.43
C TRP A 89 -5.00 -0.24 15.76
N THR A 90 -4.26 -0.23 16.86
CA THR A 90 -4.81 0.00 18.21
C THR A 90 -5.28 1.43 18.44
N HIS A 91 -4.98 2.34 17.52
CA HIS A 91 -5.33 3.76 17.59
C HIS A 91 -6.33 4.21 16.51
N VAL A 92 -6.76 3.29 15.64
CA VAL A 92 -7.78 3.59 14.62
C VAL A 92 -9.13 3.79 15.28
N GLU A 93 -9.65 5.00 15.16
CA GLU A 93 -11.00 5.33 15.61
C GLU A 93 -12.03 5.16 14.49
N GLY A 94 -13.24 4.69 14.84
CA GLY A 94 -14.28 4.39 13.85
C GLY A 94 -13.96 3.18 12.97
N GLU A 95 -14.72 3.02 11.90
CA GLU A 95 -14.59 1.89 10.95
C GLU A 95 -13.82 2.27 9.68
N LEU A 96 -13.70 3.58 9.40
CA LEU A 96 -13.11 4.08 8.17
C LEU A 96 -11.69 4.56 8.43
N PHE A 97 -10.75 4.08 7.64
CA PHE A 97 -9.34 4.46 7.78
C PHE A 97 -8.53 4.19 6.51
N LYS A 98 -7.37 4.81 6.42
CA LYS A 98 -6.33 4.46 5.46
C LYS A 98 -4.96 4.63 6.11
N ILE A 99 -4.12 3.59 6.02
CA ILE A 99 -2.71 3.64 6.45
C ILE A 99 -1.86 3.78 5.20
N THR A 100 -0.89 4.70 5.23
CA THR A 100 -0.04 5.04 4.08
C THR A 100 1.35 5.45 4.59
N ALA A 101 2.39 5.22 3.79
CA ALA A 101 3.72 5.72 4.09
C ALA A 101 3.79 7.24 3.93
N GLY A 102 4.55 7.92 4.80
CA GLY A 102 4.66 9.38 4.83
C GLY A 102 5.51 9.99 3.69
N ASP A 103 6.07 9.16 2.81
CA ASP A 103 6.71 9.60 1.57
C ASP A 103 5.77 9.52 0.35
N ASP A 104 4.64 8.83 0.46
CA ASP A 104 3.62 8.77 -0.57
C ASP A 104 2.69 10.02 -0.53
N VAL A 105 1.93 10.24 -1.59
CA VAL A 105 1.00 11.38 -1.69
C VAL A 105 -0.40 10.86 -2.05
N TYR A 106 -1.43 11.24 -1.30
CA TYR A 106 -2.81 10.95 -1.67
C TYR A 106 -3.18 11.66 -2.98
N SER A 107 -4.03 11.02 -3.78
CA SER A 107 -4.51 11.58 -5.04
C SER A 107 -5.72 12.52 -4.83
N CYS A 108 -6.24 13.04 -5.94
CA CYS A 108 -7.46 13.87 -5.95
C CYS A 108 -8.77 13.09 -5.87
N VAL A 109 -8.74 11.79 -5.62
CA VAL A 109 -9.94 10.95 -5.54
C VAL A 109 -10.50 10.94 -4.12
N ASN A 110 -11.83 11.05 -3.98
CA ASN A 110 -12.50 10.94 -2.69
C ASN A 110 -12.32 9.54 -2.10
N ILE A 111 -11.39 9.40 -1.15
CA ILE A 111 -11.11 8.12 -0.50
C ILE A 111 -12.13 7.77 0.59
N PHE A 112 -12.91 8.74 1.06
CA PHE A 112 -13.88 8.53 2.14
C PHE A 112 -15.05 7.69 1.65
N GLU A 113 -15.62 8.03 0.49
CA GLU A 113 -16.65 7.21 -0.16
C GLU A 113 -16.16 5.81 -0.49
N GLU A 114 -14.90 5.68 -0.93
CA GLU A 114 -14.32 4.38 -1.23
C GLU A 114 -14.17 3.52 0.03
N ALA A 115 -13.75 4.11 1.14
CA ALA A 115 -13.67 3.42 2.42
C ALA A 115 -15.04 2.96 2.93
N GLU A 116 -16.10 3.73 2.68
CA GLU A 116 -17.48 3.32 3.01
C GLU A 116 -17.94 2.09 2.21
N GLN A 117 -17.53 2.01 0.94
CA GLN A 117 -17.85 0.86 0.08
C GLN A 117 -17.13 -0.43 0.50
N LEU A 118 -16.06 -0.31 1.31
CA LEU A 118 -15.33 -1.46 1.83
C LEU A 118 -16.20 -2.37 2.71
N GLY A 119 -17.31 -1.86 3.26
CA GLY A 119 -18.23 -2.66 4.09
C GLY A 119 -18.73 -3.97 3.47
N ALA A 120 -18.71 -4.07 2.13
CA ALA A 120 -19.08 -5.27 1.36
C ALA A 120 -17.88 -6.14 0.97
N ASN A 121 -16.65 -5.65 1.12
CA ASN A 121 -15.42 -6.34 0.75
C ASN A 121 -14.43 -6.40 1.91
N ASP A 122 -13.56 -7.39 1.91
CA ASP A 122 -12.47 -7.50 2.88
C ASP A 122 -11.29 -6.61 2.49
N TYR A 123 -11.02 -6.58 1.19
CA TYR A 123 -10.00 -5.74 0.58
C TYR A 123 -10.51 -5.11 -0.71
N PHE A 124 -10.07 -3.89 -0.98
CA PHE A 124 -10.05 -3.38 -2.34
C PHE A 124 -8.74 -2.64 -2.63
N SER A 125 -8.33 -2.58 -3.89
CA SER A 125 -7.10 -1.89 -4.30
C SER A 125 -7.33 -1.06 -5.55
N GLY A 126 -6.66 0.08 -5.64
CA GLY A 126 -6.63 0.95 -6.81
C GLY A 126 -5.49 0.61 -7.77
N LEU A 127 -5.38 1.42 -8.82
CA LEU A 127 -4.30 1.34 -9.80
C LEU A 127 -3.10 2.21 -9.37
N PRO A 128 -1.86 1.86 -9.76
CA PRO A 128 -0.68 2.65 -9.44
C PRO A 128 -0.49 3.83 -10.39
N LEU A 129 -0.16 4.98 -9.81
CA LEU A 129 0.67 6.00 -10.45
C LEU A 129 1.94 6.15 -9.62
N LEU A 130 3.07 6.26 -10.29
CA LEU A 130 4.37 6.42 -9.65
C LEU A 130 4.69 7.90 -9.55
N LEU A 131 5.28 8.30 -8.44
CA LEU A 131 5.85 9.62 -8.23
C LEU A 131 7.38 9.46 -8.23
N ILE A 132 8.04 9.94 -9.28
CA ILE A 132 9.48 9.81 -9.49
C ILE A 132 10.03 11.19 -9.84
N ASP A 133 10.99 11.69 -9.08
CA ASP A 133 11.64 12.98 -9.28
C ASP A 133 10.65 14.14 -9.48
N GLY A 134 9.55 14.15 -8.72
CA GLY A 134 8.51 15.18 -8.80
C GLY A 134 7.52 15.01 -9.96
N GLU A 135 7.59 13.92 -10.70
CA GLU A 135 6.73 13.66 -11.85
C GLU A 135 5.79 12.49 -11.63
N ILE A 136 4.51 12.65 -11.99
CA ILE A 136 3.54 11.55 -11.99
C ILE A 136 3.68 10.72 -13.26
N ILE A 137 4.07 9.46 -13.10
CA ILE A 137 4.38 8.54 -14.20
C ILE A 137 3.42 7.35 -14.19
N LYS A 138 2.85 7.07 -15.35
CA LYS A 138 2.03 5.89 -15.60
C LYS A 138 2.91 4.73 -16.09
N SER A 139 2.77 3.54 -15.48
CA SER A 139 3.39 2.30 -15.93
C SER A 139 2.34 1.40 -16.60
N PRO A 140 2.18 1.44 -17.94
CA PRO A 140 1.17 0.64 -18.64
C PRO A 140 1.32 -0.86 -18.41
N SER A 141 2.54 -1.38 -18.33
CA SER A 141 2.80 -2.80 -18.09
C SER A 141 2.38 -3.23 -16.68
N THR A 142 2.61 -2.39 -15.67
CA THR A 142 2.18 -2.68 -14.29
C THR A 142 0.66 -2.67 -14.17
N ILE A 143 0.00 -1.67 -14.76
CA ILE A 143 -1.46 -1.57 -14.79
C ILE A 143 -2.06 -2.78 -15.50
N LEU A 144 -1.53 -3.15 -16.68
CA LEU A 144 -1.98 -4.33 -17.40
C LEU A 144 -1.84 -5.60 -16.56
N HIS A 145 -0.72 -5.76 -15.85
CA HIS A 145 -0.49 -6.93 -15.02
C HIS A 145 -1.46 -7.02 -13.82
N ILE A 146 -1.80 -5.89 -13.20
CA ILE A 146 -2.80 -5.82 -12.12
C ILE A 146 -4.17 -6.21 -12.64
N LEU A 147 -4.62 -5.61 -13.75
CA LEU A 147 -5.93 -5.88 -14.34
C LEU A 147 -6.02 -7.31 -14.91
N ALA A 148 -4.93 -7.84 -15.49
CA ALA A 148 -4.84 -9.23 -15.88
C ALA A 148 -4.97 -10.18 -14.66
N SER A 149 -4.32 -9.84 -13.56
CA SER A 149 -4.44 -10.61 -12.31
C SER A 149 -5.88 -10.60 -11.79
N ASP A 150 -6.57 -9.46 -11.88
CA ASP A 150 -7.97 -9.35 -11.50
C ASP A 150 -8.86 -10.29 -12.33
N VAL A 151 -8.73 -10.25 -13.66
CA VAL A 151 -9.50 -11.10 -14.58
C VAL A 151 -9.18 -12.59 -14.42
N ILE A 152 -7.90 -12.95 -14.23
CA ILE A 152 -7.45 -14.34 -14.12
C ILE A 152 -7.93 -15.00 -12.81
N TYR A 153 -7.97 -14.23 -11.72
CA TYR A 153 -8.25 -14.77 -10.38
C TYR A 153 -9.62 -14.39 -9.82
N LYS A 154 -10.49 -13.73 -10.62
CA LYS A 154 -11.82 -13.26 -10.19
C LYS A 154 -12.65 -14.35 -9.50
N ASP A 155 -12.67 -15.56 -10.09
CA ASP A 155 -13.48 -16.69 -9.60
C ASP A 155 -12.61 -17.72 -8.87
N LYS A 156 -11.51 -17.32 -8.26
CA LYS A 156 -10.59 -18.20 -7.52
C LYS A 156 -10.50 -17.74 -6.07
N PRO A 157 -10.26 -18.68 -5.13
CA PRO A 157 -9.97 -18.30 -3.75
C PRO A 157 -8.82 -17.30 -3.68
N PHE A 158 -8.91 -16.33 -2.77
CA PHE A 158 -7.91 -15.27 -2.68
C PHE A 158 -6.49 -15.81 -2.45
N MET A 159 -6.33 -16.86 -1.63
CA MET A 159 -5.07 -17.57 -1.44
C MET A 159 -4.48 -18.09 -2.77
N ALA A 160 -5.30 -18.52 -3.73
CA ALA A 160 -4.80 -18.96 -5.03
C ALA A 160 -4.19 -17.80 -5.85
N ARG A 161 -4.72 -16.60 -5.71
CA ARG A 161 -4.11 -15.37 -6.29
C ARG A 161 -2.73 -15.12 -5.69
N LEU A 162 -2.58 -15.20 -4.37
CA LEU A 162 -1.32 -14.91 -3.66
C LEU A 162 -0.23 -15.94 -3.95
N LYS A 163 -0.58 -17.21 -4.04
CA LYS A 163 0.38 -18.31 -4.34
C LYS A 163 0.91 -18.29 -5.78
N ASN A 164 0.22 -17.65 -6.70
CA ASN A 164 0.59 -17.59 -8.13
C ASN A 164 1.22 -16.25 -8.51
N ILE A 165 1.65 -16.10 -9.78
CA ILE A 165 2.04 -14.80 -10.33
C ILE A 165 0.78 -13.93 -10.42
N SER A 166 0.77 -12.89 -9.63
CA SER A 166 -0.29 -11.88 -9.60
C SER A 166 0.27 -10.58 -9.06
N SER A 167 -0.47 -9.49 -9.23
CA SER A 167 -0.12 -8.20 -8.66
C SER A 167 -1.32 -7.58 -7.94
N ILE A 168 -1.04 -6.98 -6.80
CA ILE A 168 -1.93 -6.11 -6.03
C ILE A 168 -1.13 -4.83 -5.76
N ASN A 169 -1.74 -3.68 -5.93
CA ASN A 169 -1.10 -2.40 -5.67
C ASN A 169 -1.31 -2.02 -4.20
N THR A 170 -0.36 -2.33 -3.36
CA THR A 170 -0.50 -2.21 -1.91
C THR A 170 -0.52 -0.77 -1.37
N PRO A 171 0.18 0.22 -1.95
CA PRO A 171 -0.04 1.62 -1.57
C PRO A 171 -1.50 2.08 -1.74
N ASN A 172 -2.19 1.53 -2.73
CA ASN A 172 -3.62 1.81 -3.00
C ASN A 172 -4.57 0.77 -2.38
N LEU A 173 -4.09 -0.07 -1.44
CA LEU A 173 -4.88 -1.10 -0.78
C LEU A 173 -5.66 -0.52 0.41
N PHE A 174 -6.93 -0.89 0.50
CA PHE A 174 -7.79 -0.71 1.66
C PHE A 174 -8.15 -2.07 2.23
N CYS A 175 -8.28 -2.16 3.54
CA CYS A 175 -8.65 -3.37 4.25
C CYS A 175 -9.74 -3.12 5.28
N ASN A 176 -10.52 -4.15 5.59
CA ASN A 176 -11.57 -4.08 6.58
C ASN A 176 -10.97 -4.08 8.00
N LYS A 177 -11.49 -3.19 8.87
CA LYS A 177 -11.02 -3.05 10.25
C LYS A 177 -11.16 -4.32 11.09
N LYS A 178 -12.08 -5.23 10.73
CA LYS A 178 -12.25 -6.51 11.44
C LYS A 178 -10.94 -7.30 11.60
N PHE A 179 -9.97 -7.11 10.69
CA PHE A 179 -8.67 -7.76 10.76
C PHE A 179 -7.80 -7.25 11.91
N PHE A 180 -7.97 -6.00 12.31
CA PHE A 180 -7.19 -5.37 13.39
C PHE A 180 -7.49 -5.96 14.78
N LEU A 181 -8.61 -6.66 14.92
CA LEU A 181 -9.00 -7.30 16.16
C LEU A 181 -8.41 -8.71 16.32
N ASN A 182 -7.55 -9.15 15.41
CA ASN A 182 -6.99 -10.50 15.41
C ASN A 182 -5.53 -10.47 15.86
N ASP A 183 -5.29 -10.89 17.11
CA ASP A 183 -3.94 -10.91 17.70
C ASP A 183 -2.98 -11.86 16.99
N GLU A 184 -3.48 -12.99 16.42
CA GLU A 184 -2.66 -13.92 15.66
C GLU A 184 -2.17 -13.27 14.36
N LEU A 185 -3.03 -12.49 13.69
CA LEU A 185 -2.65 -11.74 12.49
C LEU A 185 -1.60 -10.65 12.83
N SER A 186 -1.83 -9.90 13.90
CA SER A 186 -0.89 -8.87 14.37
C SER A 186 0.47 -9.47 14.72
N ALA A 187 0.50 -10.56 15.51
CA ALA A 187 1.72 -11.26 15.87
C ALA A 187 2.46 -11.82 14.64
N PHE A 188 1.70 -12.33 13.66
CA PHE A 188 2.28 -12.83 12.41
C PHE A 188 2.95 -11.72 11.59
N ILE A 189 2.30 -10.58 11.42
CA ILE A 189 2.88 -9.42 10.72
C ILE A 189 4.14 -8.95 11.45
N ASN A 190 4.12 -8.88 12.77
CA ASN A 190 5.27 -8.46 13.59
C ASN A 190 6.46 -9.44 13.57
N SER A 191 6.28 -10.64 13.00
CA SER A 191 7.40 -11.55 12.73
C SER A 191 8.21 -11.20 11.48
N TYR A 192 7.78 -10.18 10.72
CA TYR A 192 8.46 -9.59 9.57
C TYR A 192 8.99 -8.20 9.95
N SER A 193 9.93 -7.67 9.17
CA SER A 193 10.60 -6.40 9.48
C SER A 193 10.01 -5.22 8.70
N VAL A 194 9.93 -5.36 7.37
CA VAL A 194 9.63 -4.23 6.45
C VAL A 194 8.53 -4.53 5.45
N THR A 195 8.01 -5.75 5.40
CA THR A 195 6.98 -6.17 4.44
C THR A 195 5.70 -6.50 5.21
N GLU A 196 4.90 -5.51 5.55
CA GLU A 196 3.64 -5.69 6.30
C GLU A 196 2.50 -6.18 5.42
N ASP A 197 2.45 -5.74 4.17
CA ASP A 197 1.34 -5.88 3.24
C ASP A 197 1.12 -7.33 2.78
N PHE A 198 2.13 -7.95 2.20
CA PHE A 198 1.99 -9.30 1.64
C PHE A 198 1.83 -10.40 2.71
N PRO A 199 2.56 -10.38 3.84
CA PRO A 199 2.26 -11.24 5.00
C PRO A 199 0.83 -11.08 5.53
N MET A 200 0.34 -9.84 5.65
CA MET A 200 -1.05 -9.58 6.04
C MET A 200 -2.05 -10.26 5.11
N LEU A 201 -1.91 -10.08 3.79
CA LEU A 201 -2.80 -10.70 2.81
C LEU A 201 -2.78 -12.24 2.88
N VAL A 202 -1.58 -12.84 3.00
CA VAL A 202 -1.43 -14.31 3.08
C VAL A 202 -2.04 -14.85 4.37
N LYS A 203 -1.74 -14.24 5.51
CA LYS A 203 -2.25 -14.69 6.81
C LYS A 203 -3.77 -14.50 6.92
N THR A 204 -4.29 -13.40 6.41
CA THR A 204 -5.73 -13.17 6.35
C THR A 204 -6.44 -14.23 5.50
N ALA A 205 -5.90 -14.56 4.32
CA ALA A 205 -6.45 -15.60 3.46
C ALA A 205 -6.39 -17.00 4.10
N GLU A 206 -5.44 -17.25 4.99
CA GLU A 206 -5.37 -18.49 5.78
C GLU A 206 -6.43 -18.52 6.90
N LEU A 207 -6.49 -17.44 7.70
CA LEU A 207 -7.33 -17.38 8.89
C LEU A 207 -8.83 -17.33 8.56
N TYR A 208 -9.19 -16.61 7.51
CA TYR A 208 -10.59 -16.35 7.17
C TYR A 208 -11.11 -17.20 5.99
N GLY A 209 -10.21 -17.80 5.22
CA GLY A 209 -10.56 -18.71 4.10
C GLY A 209 -11.17 -17.98 2.91
N ASP A 210 -12.43 -17.57 3.03
CA ASP A 210 -13.15 -16.81 1.98
C ASP A 210 -12.95 -15.31 2.21
N VAL A 211 -11.94 -14.77 1.52
CA VAL A 211 -11.58 -13.35 1.56
C VAL A 211 -11.97 -12.70 0.24
N SER A 212 -12.86 -11.73 0.30
CA SER A 212 -13.28 -10.95 -0.86
C SER A 212 -12.26 -9.87 -1.21
N PHE A 213 -11.97 -9.73 -2.50
CA PHE A 213 -11.07 -8.72 -3.04
C PHE A 213 -11.68 -8.03 -4.25
N HIS A 214 -11.71 -6.71 -4.25
CA HIS A 214 -12.16 -5.91 -5.38
C HIS A 214 -11.03 -5.06 -5.97
N GLN A 215 -10.89 -5.06 -7.31
CA GLN A 215 -9.95 -4.21 -8.04
C GLN A 215 -10.66 -3.01 -8.63
N SER A 216 -10.40 -1.83 -8.06
CA SER A 216 -10.86 -0.54 -8.59
C SER A 216 -9.99 -0.08 -9.76
N SER A 217 -10.56 0.78 -10.64
CA SER A 217 -9.82 1.49 -11.70
C SER A 217 -9.30 2.87 -11.24
N LYS A 218 -9.62 3.29 -10.02
CA LYS A 218 -9.19 4.59 -9.48
C LYS A 218 -7.76 4.52 -8.93
N VAL A 219 -7.13 5.68 -8.81
CA VAL A 219 -5.81 5.86 -8.17
C VAL A 219 -6.03 6.66 -6.90
N TYR A 220 -5.67 6.10 -5.75
CA TYR A 220 -5.88 6.74 -4.44
C TYR A 220 -4.63 7.36 -3.88
N VAL A 221 -3.46 6.80 -4.24
CA VAL A 221 -2.14 7.20 -3.73
C VAL A 221 -1.14 7.20 -4.89
N TYR A 222 -0.33 8.24 -4.98
CA TYR A 222 0.86 8.26 -5.83
C TYR A 222 2.00 7.62 -5.06
N TYR A 223 2.49 6.49 -5.56
CA TYR A 223 3.56 5.75 -4.94
C TYR A 223 4.92 6.36 -5.27
N ARG A 224 5.59 6.91 -4.27
CA ARG A 224 6.91 7.51 -4.44
C ARG A 224 7.98 6.44 -4.58
N ARG A 225 8.83 6.62 -5.59
CA ARG A 225 10.03 5.82 -5.78
C ARG A 225 11.25 6.68 -5.57
N THR A 226 12.06 6.29 -4.60
CA THR A 226 13.36 6.90 -4.30
C THR A 226 14.48 5.89 -4.49
N SER A 227 15.72 6.34 -4.61
CA SER A 227 16.90 5.47 -4.64
C SER A 227 17.09 4.68 -3.35
N GLY A 228 16.48 5.12 -2.23
CA GLY A 228 16.51 4.47 -0.92
C GLY A 228 15.43 3.40 -0.70
N SER A 229 14.59 3.12 -1.69
CA SER A 229 13.52 2.12 -1.54
C SER A 229 14.10 0.74 -1.21
N THR A 230 13.69 0.16 -0.07
CA THR A 230 14.25 -1.07 0.51
C THR A 230 14.21 -2.29 -0.41
N TYR A 231 13.22 -2.37 -1.30
CA TYR A 231 13.08 -3.47 -2.26
C TYR A 231 14.10 -3.44 -3.41
N LEU A 232 14.86 -2.35 -3.57
CA LEU A 232 15.94 -2.22 -4.55
C LEU A 232 17.28 -2.77 -4.04
N VAL A 233 17.43 -2.91 -2.71
CA VAL A 233 18.69 -3.34 -2.09
C VAL A 233 18.67 -4.85 -1.89
N ARG A 234 19.59 -5.56 -2.54
CA ARG A 234 19.75 -7.02 -2.37
C ARG A 234 20.29 -7.38 -0.98
N GLY A 235 19.82 -8.53 -0.47
CA GLY A 235 20.19 -9.00 0.87
C GLY A 235 19.59 -8.18 2.00
N SER A 236 18.69 -7.23 1.67
CA SER A 236 17.94 -6.42 2.64
C SER A 236 16.95 -7.25 3.45
N ASP A 237 16.37 -6.64 4.45
CA ASP A 237 15.29 -7.28 5.22
C ASP A 237 14.07 -7.57 4.35
N PHE A 238 13.82 -6.78 3.29
CA PHE A 238 12.81 -7.10 2.29
C PHE A 238 13.02 -8.46 1.61
N ASP A 239 14.25 -8.79 1.24
CA ASP A 239 14.56 -10.10 0.64
C ASP A 239 14.35 -11.25 1.64
N LYS A 240 14.72 -11.05 2.91
CA LYS A 240 14.50 -12.02 3.99
C LYS A 240 13.00 -12.25 4.23
N ASP A 241 12.25 -11.17 4.37
CA ASP A 241 10.79 -11.21 4.55
C ASP A 241 10.12 -11.94 3.39
N LYS A 242 10.55 -11.65 2.15
CA LYS A 242 10.05 -12.30 0.93
C LYS A 242 10.32 -13.81 0.92
N LEU A 243 11.49 -14.23 1.33
CA LEU A 243 11.83 -15.64 1.45
C LEU A 243 11.01 -16.33 2.55
N ASN A 244 10.84 -15.67 3.68
CA ASN A 244 10.06 -16.20 4.81
C ASN A 244 8.61 -16.41 4.41
N ILE A 245 7.96 -15.44 3.78
CA ILE A 245 6.56 -15.57 3.37
C ILE A 245 6.37 -16.63 2.27
N PHE A 246 7.32 -16.79 1.33
CA PHE A 246 7.26 -17.86 0.35
C PHE A 246 7.42 -19.25 0.97
N ASN A 247 8.29 -19.42 1.97
CA ASN A 247 8.41 -20.65 2.74
C ASN A 247 7.13 -20.93 3.53
N TYR A 248 6.53 -19.90 4.12
CA TYR A 248 5.25 -20.02 4.80
C TYR A 248 4.14 -20.49 3.86
N MET A 249 3.98 -19.87 2.70
CA MET A 249 3.01 -20.33 1.69
C MET A 249 3.28 -21.78 1.23
N LEU A 250 4.55 -22.19 1.14
CA LEU A 250 4.92 -23.56 0.81
C LEU A 250 4.49 -24.55 1.90
N SER A 251 4.52 -24.18 3.17
CA SER A 251 4.03 -25.02 4.28
C SER A 251 2.50 -25.20 4.23
N LEU A 252 1.77 -24.17 3.81
CA LEU A 252 0.31 -24.21 3.66
C LEU A 252 -0.18 -24.96 2.41
N GLU A 253 0.69 -25.20 1.43
CA GLU A 253 0.27 -25.80 0.17
C GLU A 253 0.18 -27.33 0.28
N LYS A 254 -1.01 -27.87 0.01
CA LYS A 254 -1.28 -29.32 0.10
C LYS A 254 -1.08 -30.05 -1.23
N SER A 255 -1.32 -29.36 -2.36
CA SER A 255 -1.21 -29.94 -3.69
C SER A 255 0.26 -30.16 -4.08
N TRP A 256 0.61 -31.34 -4.59
CA TRP A 256 1.98 -31.64 -5.06
C TRP A 256 2.42 -30.67 -6.17
N PHE A 257 1.52 -30.33 -7.10
CA PHE A 257 1.81 -29.40 -8.19
C PHE A 257 2.00 -27.97 -7.68
N GLY A 258 1.15 -27.52 -6.76
CA GLY A 258 1.31 -26.21 -6.11
C GLY A 258 2.64 -26.13 -5.34
N ARG A 259 3.01 -27.17 -4.59
CA ARG A 259 4.31 -27.26 -3.90
C ARG A 259 5.48 -27.19 -4.88
N PHE A 260 5.38 -27.89 -6.01
CA PHE A 260 6.39 -27.86 -7.06
C PHE A 260 6.56 -26.44 -7.64
N LEU A 261 5.47 -25.75 -7.96
CA LEU A 261 5.52 -24.37 -8.47
C LEU A 261 6.09 -23.40 -7.43
N LEU A 262 5.69 -23.48 -6.17
CA LEU A 262 6.24 -22.63 -5.10
C LEU A 262 7.73 -22.90 -4.85
N LYS A 263 8.18 -24.17 -4.87
CA LYS A 263 9.61 -24.51 -4.80
C LYS A 263 10.39 -23.93 -5.98
N ASN A 264 9.84 -24.03 -7.19
CA ASN A 264 10.45 -23.41 -8.37
C ASN A 264 10.53 -21.88 -8.24
N ARG A 265 9.48 -21.22 -7.71
CA ARG A 265 9.48 -19.78 -7.46
C ARG A 265 10.55 -19.39 -6.45
N LEU A 266 10.68 -20.11 -5.34
CA LEU A 266 11.74 -19.93 -4.35
C LEU A 266 13.14 -20.12 -4.93
N TYR A 267 13.34 -21.17 -5.69
CA TYR A 267 14.61 -21.45 -6.37
C TYR A 267 14.99 -20.29 -7.31
N CYS A 268 14.06 -19.85 -8.15
CA CYS A 268 14.29 -18.73 -9.06
C CYS A 268 14.52 -17.40 -8.33
N TYR A 269 13.85 -17.18 -7.19
CA TYR A 269 14.01 -15.93 -6.41
C TYR A 269 15.43 -15.81 -5.82
N LYS A 270 16.00 -16.94 -5.39
CA LYS A 270 17.37 -16.96 -4.81
C LYS A 270 18.49 -16.77 -5.84
N ARG A 271 18.20 -16.87 -7.12
CA ARG A 271 19.23 -16.74 -8.18
C ARG A 271 19.50 -15.28 -8.52
N ASP A 272 20.75 -15.03 -8.90
CA ASP A 272 21.20 -13.69 -9.31
C ASP A 272 21.05 -13.43 -10.81
N ASP A 273 20.96 -14.47 -11.63
CA ASP A 273 20.92 -14.39 -13.08
C ASP A 273 19.58 -13.88 -13.62
N GLY A 274 19.48 -12.60 -13.94
CA GLY A 274 18.23 -11.93 -14.30
C GLY A 274 17.45 -12.57 -15.45
N ILE A 275 18.12 -13.02 -16.54
CA ILE A 275 17.48 -13.67 -17.69
C ILE A 275 17.15 -15.13 -17.37
N LEU A 276 18.10 -15.88 -16.84
CA LEU A 276 17.93 -17.29 -16.50
C LEU A 276 16.83 -17.48 -15.44
N LYS A 277 16.77 -16.58 -14.46
CA LYS A 277 15.70 -16.53 -13.45
C LYS A 277 14.30 -16.44 -14.10
N LYS A 278 14.12 -15.62 -15.13
CA LYS A 278 12.85 -15.48 -15.85
C LYS A 278 12.52 -16.74 -16.66
N LEU A 279 13.49 -17.28 -17.39
CA LEU A 279 13.32 -18.47 -18.24
C LEU A 279 13.02 -19.74 -17.43
N LEU A 280 13.64 -19.92 -16.26
CA LEU A 280 13.45 -21.08 -15.40
C LEU A 280 12.20 -21.00 -14.50
N ASN A 281 11.56 -19.84 -14.39
CA ASN A 281 10.40 -19.67 -13.52
C ASN A 281 9.12 -20.18 -14.21
N LEU A 282 8.79 -21.43 -13.95
CA LEU A 282 7.61 -22.11 -14.51
C LEU A 282 6.30 -21.38 -14.18
N ASN A 283 6.25 -20.62 -13.08
CA ASN A 283 5.08 -19.82 -12.74
C ASN A 283 4.75 -18.76 -13.80
N TYR A 284 5.76 -18.23 -14.52
CA TYR A 284 5.51 -17.30 -15.63
C TYR A 284 4.80 -17.98 -16.81
N TYR A 285 5.17 -19.21 -17.13
CA TYR A 285 4.51 -19.94 -18.22
C TYR A 285 3.06 -20.28 -17.86
N VAL A 286 2.81 -20.67 -16.60
CA VAL A 286 1.45 -20.90 -16.10
C VAL A 286 0.65 -19.59 -16.15
N TYR A 287 1.24 -18.46 -15.75
CA TYR A 287 0.61 -17.15 -15.84
C TYR A 287 0.33 -16.75 -17.28
N LEU A 288 1.29 -16.88 -18.18
CA LEU A 288 1.13 -16.56 -19.61
C LEU A 288 0.02 -17.40 -20.25
N PHE A 289 -0.03 -18.70 -19.96
CA PHE A 289 -1.11 -19.56 -20.44
C PHE A 289 -2.48 -19.07 -19.97
N ARG A 290 -2.62 -18.74 -18.69
CA ARG A 290 -3.86 -18.17 -18.13
C ARG A 290 -4.21 -16.82 -18.76
N LEU A 291 -3.22 -15.96 -18.98
CA LEU A 291 -3.40 -14.68 -19.65
C LEU A 291 -3.89 -14.85 -21.08
N MET A 292 -3.31 -15.77 -21.85
CA MET A 292 -3.75 -16.08 -23.21
C MET A 292 -5.21 -16.52 -23.26
N THR A 293 -5.67 -17.33 -22.32
CA THR A 293 -7.08 -17.76 -22.24
C THR A 293 -8.03 -16.64 -21.81
N ARG A 294 -7.51 -15.53 -21.28
CA ARG A 294 -8.26 -14.36 -20.79
C ARG A 294 -7.85 -13.05 -21.49
N LEU A 295 -7.22 -13.15 -22.65
CA LEU A 295 -6.65 -11.96 -23.33
C LEU A 295 -7.72 -10.93 -23.66
N VAL A 296 -8.84 -11.34 -24.24
CA VAL A 296 -9.93 -10.43 -24.66
C VAL A 296 -10.55 -9.68 -23.46
N PRO A 297 -11.01 -10.36 -22.39
CA PRO A 297 -11.53 -9.66 -21.23
C PRO A 297 -10.49 -8.81 -20.51
N THR A 298 -9.22 -9.23 -20.50
CA THR A 298 -8.12 -8.43 -19.94
C THR A 298 -7.91 -7.14 -20.74
N TRP A 299 -7.87 -7.22 -22.04
CA TRP A 299 -7.70 -6.04 -22.91
C TRP A 299 -8.87 -5.07 -22.78
N LYS A 300 -10.11 -5.59 -22.79
CA LYS A 300 -11.30 -4.79 -22.54
C LYS A 300 -11.20 -4.06 -21.19
N ARG A 301 -10.91 -4.78 -20.11
CA ARG A 301 -10.74 -4.21 -18.77
C ARG A 301 -9.64 -3.14 -18.73
N TYR A 302 -8.51 -3.38 -19.42
CA TYR A 302 -7.41 -2.43 -19.52
C TYR A 302 -7.82 -1.15 -20.26
N SER A 303 -8.45 -1.26 -21.42
CA SER A 303 -8.84 -0.08 -22.23
C SER A 303 -9.87 0.81 -21.51
N GLU A 304 -10.74 0.21 -20.68
CA GLU A 304 -11.75 0.92 -19.89
C GLU A 304 -11.22 1.52 -18.59
N SER A 305 -10.07 1.03 -18.08
CA SER A 305 -9.58 1.35 -16.74
C SER A 305 -8.31 2.17 -16.71
N ILE A 306 -7.65 2.40 -17.86
CA ILE A 306 -6.39 3.12 -17.88
C ILE A 306 -6.59 4.60 -17.46
N PRO A 307 -5.89 5.08 -16.39
CA PRO A 307 -6.12 6.43 -15.90
C PRO A 307 -5.60 7.48 -16.88
N ASP A 308 -6.37 8.56 -17.05
CA ASP A 308 -5.85 9.81 -17.60
C ASP A 308 -5.00 10.51 -16.54
N VAL A 309 -3.77 10.85 -16.90
CA VAL A 309 -2.76 11.35 -15.95
C VAL A 309 -2.86 12.86 -15.73
N SER A 310 -3.54 13.60 -16.59
CA SER A 310 -3.56 15.08 -16.59
C SER A 310 -4.07 15.65 -15.28
N SER A 311 -5.22 15.18 -14.80
CA SER A 311 -5.81 15.67 -13.53
C SER A 311 -4.94 15.34 -12.31
N TYR A 312 -4.30 14.17 -12.31
CA TYR A 312 -3.40 13.74 -11.24
C TYR A 312 -2.11 14.57 -11.21
N LYS A 313 -1.57 14.96 -12.36
CA LYS A 313 -0.41 15.87 -12.45
C LYS A 313 -0.72 17.23 -11.89
N SER A 314 -1.80 17.86 -12.35
CA SER A 314 -2.22 19.19 -11.85
C SER A 314 -2.50 19.16 -10.34
N HIS A 315 -3.09 18.08 -9.84
CA HIS A 315 -3.28 17.90 -8.39
C HIS A 315 -1.95 17.83 -7.65
N TYR A 316 -1.00 17.00 -8.12
CA TYR A 316 0.31 16.89 -7.46
C TYR A 316 1.08 18.21 -7.50
N GLU A 317 1.07 18.94 -8.61
CA GLU A 317 1.67 20.27 -8.70
C GLU A 317 1.11 21.24 -7.64
N MET A 318 -0.19 21.20 -7.39
CA MET A 318 -0.83 21.99 -6.35
C MET A 318 -0.38 21.57 -4.95
N VAL A 319 -0.31 20.26 -4.66
CA VAL A 319 0.15 19.71 -3.37
C VAL A 319 1.62 20.09 -3.13
N SER A 320 2.48 19.88 -4.11
CA SER A 320 3.91 20.20 -4.03
C SER A 320 4.16 21.71 -3.84
N LYS A 321 3.35 22.55 -4.51
CA LYS A 321 3.40 24.00 -4.30
C LYS A 321 3.02 24.36 -2.86
N ARG A 322 1.92 23.81 -2.32
CA ARG A 322 1.53 24.06 -0.91
C ARG A 322 2.64 23.68 0.06
N ALA A 323 3.28 22.54 -0.15
CA ALA A 323 4.41 22.09 0.66
C ALA A 323 5.61 23.07 0.56
N SER A 324 5.93 23.51 -0.65
CA SER A 324 7.00 24.53 -0.86
C SER A 324 6.69 25.86 -0.19
N ASP A 325 5.44 26.34 -0.28
CA ASP A 325 4.99 27.58 0.36
C ASP A 325 5.05 27.45 1.89
N PHE A 326 4.72 26.28 2.45
CA PHE A 326 4.88 25.99 3.88
C PHE A 326 6.33 26.10 4.33
N HIS A 327 7.26 25.51 3.59
CA HIS A 327 8.69 25.61 3.88
C HIS A 327 9.22 27.05 3.77
N ALA A 328 8.76 27.82 2.78
CA ALA A 328 9.17 29.21 2.60
C ALA A 328 8.63 30.13 3.70
N GLY A 329 7.40 29.94 4.12
CA GLY A 329 6.74 30.76 5.15
C GLY A 329 7.26 30.54 6.57
N HIS A 330 7.89 29.40 6.85
CA HIS A 330 8.35 29.04 8.20
C HIS A 330 9.88 28.92 8.33
N GLY A 331 10.63 29.37 7.33
CA GLY A 331 12.09 29.22 7.25
C GLY A 331 12.50 27.79 6.96
N LYS A 332 13.54 27.59 6.13
CA LYS A 332 14.21 26.28 6.08
C LYS A 332 14.89 26.05 7.43
N PRO A 333 14.91 24.80 7.94
CA PRO A 333 15.62 24.49 9.18
C PRO A 333 17.11 24.80 9.08
#